data_491b6661e32477ed517063a4297e8f44
#
_entry.id   491b6661e32477ed517063a4297e8f44
#
_cell.length_a   1.000
_cell.length_b   1.000
_cell.length_c   1.000
_cell.angle_alpha   90.00
_cell.angle_beta   90.00
_cell.angle_gamma   90.00
#
_symmetry.space_group_name_H-M   'P 1'
#
loop_
_entity.id
_entity.type
_entity.pdbx_description
1 polymer ?
#
loop_
_entity_poly.entity_id
_entity_poly.type
_entity_poly.pdbx_seq_one_letter_code
_entity_poly.pdbx_strand_id
1 'polypeptide(L)'
;MAGIVTHRPGRSFPLGATVHPRGVNFSVFSKHSTAVELLLFDRPEDTRPRRVIPLDPRTHRTYHYWHVFVPGIGAGQAYAYRAYGPYEPEKGLRFDPDKVLLDPYGRCVVRPPGYNRLAACRKGDNSATALKSVV
;
A
#
# COMPACT_ATOMS: atom_id res chain seq x y z
N MET A 1 5.82 -20.36 -13.74
CA MET A 1 5.08 -21.58 -13.34
C MET A 1 3.63 -21.23 -13.12
N ALA A 2 2.77 -21.87 -13.88
CA ALA A 2 1.35 -21.73 -13.68
C ALA A 2 0.97 -22.24 -12.28
N GLY A 3 0.01 -21.60 -11.64
CA GLY A 3 -0.51 -22.06 -10.37
C GLY A 3 0.19 -21.52 -9.11
N ILE A 4 1.23 -20.69 -9.25
CA ILE A 4 1.80 -20.04 -8.07
C ILE A 4 0.87 -18.93 -7.62
N VAL A 5 0.31 -19.09 -6.43
CA VAL A 5 -0.51 -18.05 -5.79
C VAL A 5 0.43 -17.02 -5.18
N THR A 6 0.46 -15.82 -5.74
CA THR A 6 1.33 -14.76 -5.29
C THR A 6 0.74 -13.94 -4.14
N HIS A 7 -0.56 -14.06 -3.93
CA HIS A 7 -1.28 -13.43 -2.82
C HIS A 7 -2.63 -14.10 -2.62
N ARG A 8 -3.22 -13.87 -1.46
CA ARG A 8 -4.54 -14.40 -1.05
C ARG A 8 -5.39 -13.26 -0.48
N PRO A 9 -6.71 -13.44 -0.35
CA PRO A 9 -7.57 -12.40 0.20
C PRO A 9 -7.15 -11.85 1.56
N GLY A 10 -6.65 -12.70 2.45
CA GLY A 10 -6.26 -12.26 3.79
C GLY A 10 -7.45 -11.93 4.68
N ARG A 11 -7.16 -11.14 5.72
CA ARG A 11 -8.13 -10.74 6.74
C ARG A 11 -8.18 -9.22 6.87
N SER A 12 -9.36 -8.71 7.20
CA SER A 12 -9.56 -7.27 7.43
C SER A 12 -9.01 -6.80 8.79
N PHE A 13 -8.71 -7.70 9.69
CA PHE A 13 -8.23 -7.38 11.03
C PHE A 13 -7.03 -8.28 11.38
N PRO A 14 -6.03 -7.75 12.10
CA PRO A 14 -5.87 -6.35 12.52
C PRO A 14 -5.43 -5.43 11.38
N LEU A 15 -5.65 -4.13 11.57
CA LEU A 15 -5.17 -3.10 10.64
C LEU A 15 -3.65 -3.03 10.64
N GLY A 16 -3.08 -2.59 9.52
CA GLY A 16 -1.64 -2.54 9.32
C GLY A 16 -1.09 -3.83 8.76
N ALA A 17 0.20 -4.04 8.93
CA ALA A 17 0.90 -5.24 8.50
C ALA A 17 1.09 -6.20 9.67
N THR A 18 0.60 -7.42 9.53
CA THR A 18 0.70 -8.46 10.58
C THR A 18 1.53 -9.62 10.06
N VAL A 19 2.64 -9.90 10.74
CA VAL A 19 3.56 -10.98 10.36
C VAL A 19 2.99 -12.33 10.79
N HIS A 20 3.03 -13.28 9.86
CA HIS A 20 2.71 -14.68 10.07
C HIS A 20 3.89 -15.55 9.62
N PRO A 21 3.97 -16.82 10.05
CA PRO A 21 5.09 -17.68 9.66
C PRO A 21 5.27 -17.84 8.14
N ARG A 22 4.18 -17.70 7.36
CA ARG A 22 4.20 -17.91 5.91
C ARG A 22 4.14 -16.64 5.09
N GLY A 23 3.97 -15.48 5.73
CA GLY A 23 3.83 -14.23 5.00
C GLY A 23 3.31 -13.11 5.87
N VAL A 24 2.76 -12.08 5.25
CA VAL A 24 2.28 -10.87 5.93
C VAL A 24 0.84 -10.59 5.47
N ASN A 25 -0.01 -10.30 6.43
CA ASN A 25 -1.35 -9.80 6.17
C ASN A 25 -1.35 -8.28 6.24
N PHE A 26 -1.85 -7.64 5.18
CA PHE A 26 -2.00 -6.19 5.11
C PHE A 26 -3.49 -5.86 5.16
N SER A 27 -3.86 -4.86 5.97
CA SER A 27 -5.23 -4.35 6.01
C SER A 27 -5.21 -2.84 6.22
N VAL A 28 -6.00 -2.13 5.41
CA VAL A 28 -6.11 -0.68 5.46
C VAL A 28 -7.56 -0.25 5.27
N PHE A 29 -7.99 0.76 6.01
CA PHE A 29 -9.32 1.33 5.88
C PHE A 29 -9.32 2.41 4.81
N SER A 30 -10.25 2.31 3.85
CA SER A 30 -10.49 3.37 2.88
C SER A 30 -11.94 3.33 2.39
N LYS A 31 -12.72 4.28 2.83
CA LYS A 31 -14.17 4.32 2.57
C LYS A 31 -14.50 4.68 1.13
N HIS A 32 -13.80 5.66 0.57
CA HIS A 32 -14.16 6.26 -0.72
C HIS A 32 -13.32 5.78 -1.89
N SER A 33 -12.34 4.91 -1.65
CA SER A 33 -11.54 4.34 -2.74
C SER A 33 -12.36 3.44 -3.65
N THR A 34 -12.13 3.55 -4.93
CA THR A 34 -12.70 2.62 -5.93
C THR A 34 -11.75 1.45 -6.20
N ALA A 35 -10.46 1.66 -5.97
CA ALA A 35 -9.43 0.63 -6.07
C ALA A 35 -8.26 0.99 -5.16
N VAL A 36 -7.54 -0.03 -4.71
CA VAL A 36 -6.32 0.14 -3.90
C VAL A 36 -5.27 -0.83 -4.43
N GLU A 37 -4.03 -0.37 -4.49
CA GLU A 37 -2.88 -1.22 -4.82
C GLU A 37 -1.91 -1.26 -3.65
N LEU A 38 -1.41 -2.45 -3.34
CA LEU A 38 -0.29 -2.63 -2.41
C LEU A 38 1.01 -2.62 -3.21
N LEU A 39 1.94 -1.76 -2.82
CA LEU A 39 3.24 -1.62 -3.45
C LEU A 39 4.31 -2.22 -2.54
N LEU A 40 5.08 -3.17 -3.05
CA LEU A 40 6.18 -3.79 -2.32
C LEU A 40 7.50 -3.33 -2.93
N PHE A 41 8.39 -2.82 -2.09
CA PHE A 41 9.71 -2.34 -2.49
C PHE A 41 10.78 -3.26 -1.94
N ASP A 42 11.85 -3.48 -2.70
CA ASP A 42 13.00 -4.21 -2.18
C ASP A 42 13.71 -3.43 -1.08
N ARG A 43 13.81 -2.09 -1.27
CA ARG A 43 14.39 -1.17 -0.30
C ARG A 43 13.55 0.09 -0.22
N PRO A 44 13.49 0.74 0.96
CA PRO A 44 12.68 1.95 1.11
C PRO A 44 13.07 3.09 0.17
N GLU A 45 14.34 3.16 -0.24
CA GLU A 45 14.85 4.19 -1.14
C GLU A 45 14.58 3.90 -2.62
N ASP A 46 14.03 2.75 -2.97
CA ASP A 46 13.77 2.37 -4.35
C ASP A 46 12.78 3.34 -5.02
N THR A 47 13.06 3.68 -6.25
CA THR A 47 12.24 4.60 -7.05
C THR A 47 10.97 3.93 -7.59
N ARG A 48 10.99 2.60 -7.68
CA ARG A 48 9.87 1.82 -8.21
C ARG A 48 9.60 0.63 -7.32
N PRO A 49 8.33 0.27 -7.14
CA PRO A 49 8.01 -0.96 -6.45
C PRO A 49 8.47 -2.17 -7.28
N ARG A 50 8.97 -3.19 -6.61
CA ARG A 50 9.27 -4.46 -7.23
C ARG A 50 8.00 -5.20 -7.63
N ARG A 51 6.97 -5.08 -6.81
CA ARG A 51 5.67 -5.70 -7.02
C ARG A 51 4.55 -4.73 -6.77
N VAL A 52 3.56 -4.74 -7.65
CA VAL A 52 2.30 -4.04 -7.46
C VAL A 52 1.20 -5.09 -7.39
N ILE A 53 0.46 -5.10 -6.30
CA ILE A 53 -0.65 -6.04 -6.09
C ILE A 53 -1.95 -5.25 -6.10
N PRO A 54 -2.71 -5.31 -7.20
CA PRO A 54 -4.04 -4.70 -7.22
C PRO A 54 -4.96 -5.48 -6.28
N LEU A 55 -5.69 -4.76 -5.43
CA LEU A 55 -6.67 -5.36 -4.55
C LEU A 55 -8.04 -5.34 -5.23
N ASP A 56 -8.61 -6.53 -5.44
CA ASP A 56 -9.92 -6.67 -6.07
C ASP A 56 -11.01 -6.34 -5.04
N PRO A 57 -11.90 -5.36 -5.29
CA PRO A 57 -12.99 -5.04 -4.36
C PRO A 57 -13.89 -6.22 -4.02
N ARG A 58 -13.93 -7.25 -4.86
CA ARG A 58 -14.79 -8.42 -4.63
C ARG A 58 -14.17 -9.45 -3.69
N THR A 59 -12.83 -9.55 -3.67
CA THR A 59 -12.12 -10.58 -2.90
C THR A 59 -11.20 -10.01 -1.83
N HIS A 60 -10.73 -8.77 -1.99
CA HIS A 60 -9.77 -8.12 -1.09
C HIS A 60 -10.38 -6.96 -0.31
N ARG A 61 -11.70 -6.95 -0.18
CA ARG A 61 -12.41 -5.89 0.53
C ARG A 61 -13.51 -6.48 1.40
N THR A 62 -13.53 -6.05 2.67
CA THR A 62 -14.60 -6.34 3.61
C THR A 62 -15.09 -5.01 4.17
N TYR A 63 -16.31 -4.63 3.83
CA TYR A 63 -16.87 -3.32 4.16
C TYR A 63 -15.99 -2.22 3.53
N HIS A 64 -15.30 -1.42 4.33
CA HIS A 64 -14.34 -0.40 3.86
C HIS A 64 -12.89 -0.79 4.14
N TYR A 65 -12.63 -2.02 4.55
CA TYR A 65 -11.30 -2.52 4.80
C TYR A 65 -10.78 -3.26 3.58
N TRP A 66 -9.65 -2.81 3.07
CA TRP A 66 -8.94 -3.45 1.96
C TRP A 66 -7.84 -4.31 2.55
N HIS A 67 -7.76 -5.55 2.15
CA HIS A 67 -6.85 -6.50 2.78
C HIS A 67 -6.31 -7.52 1.79
N VAL A 68 -5.11 -8.02 2.09
CA VAL A 68 -4.44 -9.04 1.30
C VAL A 68 -3.42 -9.77 2.17
N PHE A 69 -3.26 -11.06 1.94
CA PHE A 69 -2.17 -11.85 2.52
C PHE A 69 -1.14 -12.15 1.44
N VAL A 70 0.11 -11.80 1.68
CA VAL A 70 1.21 -11.99 0.74
C VAL A 70 2.16 -13.03 1.31
N PRO A 71 2.20 -14.24 0.74
CA PRO A 71 3.15 -15.27 1.17
C PRO A 71 4.59 -14.92 0.79
N GLY A 72 5.55 -15.45 1.56
CA GLY A 72 6.96 -15.38 1.20
C GLY A 72 7.68 -14.10 1.59
N ILE A 73 7.01 -13.18 2.26
CA ILE A 73 7.63 -11.97 2.81
C ILE A 73 7.48 -11.94 4.33
N GLY A 74 8.21 -11.07 4.99
CA GLY A 74 8.19 -10.99 6.44
C GLY A 74 8.63 -9.63 6.96
N ALA A 75 9.10 -9.60 8.20
CA ALA A 75 9.62 -8.38 8.82
C ALA A 75 10.73 -7.78 7.97
N GLY A 76 10.76 -6.45 7.88
CA GLY A 76 11.72 -5.72 7.06
C GLY A 76 11.24 -5.37 5.66
N GLN A 77 10.10 -5.92 5.22
CA GLN A 77 9.53 -5.59 3.91
C GLN A 77 9.06 -4.15 3.85
N ALA A 78 9.60 -3.38 2.91
CA ALA A 78 9.13 -2.03 2.64
C ALA A 78 7.87 -2.06 1.77
N TYR A 79 6.89 -1.24 2.14
CA TYR A 79 5.62 -1.21 1.42
C TYR A 79 4.94 0.15 1.50
N ALA A 80 4.00 0.37 0.60
CA ALA A 80 3.14 1.54 0.58
C ALA A 80 1.87 1.20 -0.21
N TYR A 81 0.98 2.17 -0.35
CA TYR A 81 -0.26 2.00 -1.10
C TYR A 81 -0.41 3.05 -2.18
N ARG A 82 -1.20 2.73 -3.20
CA ARG A 82 -1.84 3.69 -4.09
C ARG A 82 -3.34 3.48 -4.03
N ALA A 83 -4.09 4.58 -4.05
CA ALA A 83 -5.53 4.53 -4.01
C ALA A 83 -6.12 5.30 -5.19
N TYR A 84 -7.18 4.76 -5.74
CA TYR A 84 -7.96 5.35 -6.82
C TYR A 84 -9.30 5.76 -6.25
N GLY A 85 -9.83 6.88 -6.70
CA GLY A 85 -11.12 7.36 -6.24
C GLY A 85 -11.43 8.73 -6.83
N PRO A 86 -12.56 9.33 -6.40
CA PRO A 86 -12.95 10.64 -6.93
C PRO A 86 -12.02 11.75 -6.46
N TYR A 87 -11.83 12.74 -7.33
CA TYR A 87 -11.13 13.97 -6.99
C TYR A 87 -12.14 15.11 -6.94
N GLU A 88 -12.65 15.35 -5.74
CA GLU A 88 -13.63 16.40 -5.45
C GLU A 88 -13.22 17.13 -4.17
N PRO A 89 -12.21 18.04 -4.26
CA PRO A 89 -11.63 18.70 -3.07
C PRO A 89 -12.65 19.42 -2.20
N GLU A 90 -13.72 19.96 -2.79
CA GLU A 90 -14.79 20.64 -2.07
C GLU A 90 -15.58 19.69 -1.15
N LYS A 91 -15.50 18.39 -1.40
CA LYS A 91 -16.11 17.35 -0.56
C LYS A 91 -15.05 16.63 0.29
N GLY A 92 -13.80 17.10 0.27
CA GLY A 92 -12.70 16.48 0.98
C GLY A 92 -12.13 15.24 0.30
N LEU A 93 -12.49 14.96 -0.95
CA LEU A 93 -12.03 13.79 -1.69
C LEU A 93 -10.89 14.18 -2.62
N ARG A 94 -9.68 13.65 -2.35
CA ARG A 94 -8.46 14.04 -3.05
C ARG A 94 -7.63 12.82 -3.48
N PHE A 95 -8.28 11.83 -4.09
CA PHE A 95 -7.56 10.66 -4.57
C PHE A 95 -6.68 11.00 -5.77
N ASP A 96 -5.42 10.63 -5.69
CA ASP A 96 -4.45 10.81 -6.76
C ASP A 96 -3.63 9.51 -6.89
N PRO A 97 -3.86 8.70 -7.94
CA PRO A 97 -3.18 7.43 -8.11
C PRO A 97 -1.68 7.56 -8.39
N ASP A 98 -1.20 8.75 -8.71
CA ASP A 98 0.24 8.99 -8.87
C ASP A 98 0.98 9.09 -7.55
N LYS A 99 0.26 9.19 -6.43
CA LYS A 99 0.86 9.36 -5.11
C LYS A 99 0.98 8.05 -4.36
N VAL A 100 2.15 7.85 -3.78
CA VAL A 100 2.42 6.77 -2.84
C VAL A 100 1.93 7.20 -1.46
N LEU A 101 1.12 6.35 -0.85
CA LEU A 101 0.50 6.62 0.43
C LEU A 101 1.09 5.74 1.51
N LEU A 102 1.43 6.37 2.63
CA LEU A 102 1.90 5.68 3.82
C LEU A 102 0.74 4.96 4.50
N ASP A 103 1.01 3.77 5.05
CA ASP A 103 0.03 3.06 5.88
C ASP A 103 -0.20 3.84 7.18
N PRO A 104 -1.44 4.28 7.46
CA PRO A 104 -1.73 5.00 8.70
C PRO A 104 -1.49 4.14 9.95
N TYR A 105 -1.50 2.82 9.80
CA TYR A 105 -1.31 1.87 10.89
C TYR A 105 0.07 1.22 10.84
N GLY A 106 0.99 1.79 10.04
CA GLY A 106 2.36 1.30 9.95
C GLY A 106 3.11 1.48 11.25
N ARG A 107 3.89 0.48 11.64
CA ARG A 107 4.66 0.48 12.89
C ARG A 107 6.05 1.08 12.71
N CYS A 108 6.60 1.00 11.54
CA CYS A 108 7.91 1.54 11.20
C CYS A 108 7.82 2.33 9.90
N VAL A 109 8.41 3.51 9.90
CA VAL A 109 8.44 4.39 8.74
C VAL A 109 9.88 4.70 8.41
N VAL A 110 10.26 4.55 7.14
CA VAL A 110 11.60 4.87 6.67
C VAL A 110 11.54 6.08 5.75
N ARG A 111 12.43 7.01 6.01
CA ARG A 111 12.63 8.21 5.20
C ARG A 111 13.75 7.94 4.18
N PRO A 112 13.44 7.87 2.89
CA PRO A 112 14.48 7.68 1.88
C PRO A 112 15.39 8.91 1.79
N PRO A 113 16.66 8.76 1.33
CA PRO A 113 17.56 9.90 1.18
C PRO A 113 17.02 11.03 0.32
N GLY A 114 16.23 10.69 -0.70
CA GLY A 114 15.60 11.65 -1.60
C GLY A 114 14.25 12.18 -1.13
N TYR A 115 13.92 12.01 0.14
CA TYR A 115 12.60 12.42 0.67
C TYR A 115 12.30 13.88 0.33
N ASN A 116 11.13 14.10 -0.27
CA ASN A 116 10.66 15.43 -0.62
C ASN A 116 9.16 15.53 -0.33
N ARG A 117 8.85 16.24 0.74
CA ARG A 117 7.47 16.44 1.17
C ARG A 117 6.62 17.17 0.14
N LEU A 118 7.21 18.11 -0.59
CA LEU A 118 6.51 18.90 -1.59
C LEU A 118 6.09 18.07 -2.80
N ALA A 119 6.78 16.98 -3.10
CA ALA A 119 6.41 16.09 -4.20
C ALA A 119 5.04 15.47 -4.01
N ALA A 120 4.58 15.30 -2.76
CA ALA A 120 3.23 14.82 -2.49
C ALA A 120 2.14 15.82 -2.90
N CYS A 121 2.48 17.09 -2.99
CA CYS A 121 1.54 18.16 -3.33
C CYS A 121 1.60 18.55 -4.81
N ARG A 122 2.55 18.01 -5.57
CA ARG A 122 2.74 18.30 -6.99
C ARG A 122 2.20 17.17 -7.85
N LYS A 123 1.96 17.44 -9.12
CA LYS A 123 1.57 16.41 -10.08
C LYS A 123 2.70 15.39 -10.28
N GLY A 124 2.34 14.15 -10.55
CA GLY A 124 3.26 13.09 -10.91
C GLY A 124 3.59 12.12 -9.79
N ASP A 125 4.28 11.05 -10.16
CA ASP A 125 4.66 9.95 -9.28
C ASP A 125 5.70 10.42 -8.26
N ASN A 126 5.47 10.17 -6.97
CA ASN A 126 6.38 10.49 -5.89
C ASN A 126 7.04 9.26 -5.25
N SER A 127 7.07 8.12 -5.94
CA SER A 127 7.59 6.86 -5.38
C SER A 127 9.02 6.99 -4.86
N ALA A 128 9.86 7.75 -5.56
CA ALA A 128 11.26 7.91 -5.18
C ALA A 128 11.49 8.84 -3.99
N THR A 129 10.50 9.67 -3.65
CA THR A 129 10.65 10.75 -2.68
C THR A 129 9.74 10.62 -1.47
N ALA A 130 8.84 9.64 -1.47
CA ALA A 130 7.86 9.43 -0.41
C ALA A 130 8.42 8.57 0.73
N LEU A 131 7.87 8.79 1.92
CA LEU A 131 8.07 7.88 3.05
C LEU A 131 7.50 6.49 2.70
N LYS A 132 8.13 5.45 3.23
CA LYS A 132 7.64 4.07 3.09
C LYS A 132 7.43 3.48 4.47
N SER A 133 6.44 2.61 4.58
CA SER A 133 6.25 1.77 5.76
C SER A 133 7.11 0.52 5.66
N VAL A 134 7.49 -0.01 6.81
CA VAL A 134 8.26 -1.26 6.90
C VAL A 134 7.56 -2.18 7.89
N VAL A 135 7.39 -3.44 7.46
CA VAL A 135 6.80 -4.49 8.30
C VAL A 135 7.66 -4.81 9.51
#